data_9864b58040f469919e82130a34c86c15
#
_entry.id   9864b58040f469919e82130a34c86c15
#
_cell.length_a   1.000
_cell.length_b   1.000
_cell.length_c   1.000
_cell.angle_alpha   90.00
_cell.angle_beta   90.00
_cell.angle_gamma   90.00
#
_symmetry.space_group_name_H-M   'P 1'
#
loop_
_entity.id
_entity.type
_entity.pdbx_description
1 polymer ?
#
loop_
_entity_poly.entity_id
_entity_poly.type
_entity_poly.pdbx_seq_one_letter_code
_entity_poly.pdbx_strand_id
1 'polypeptide(L)'
;MAPKTIYLASPLGFSEECRTLLIPRFVDALEGLGLLVWEPFARNSDVDLQQPGWAYGVAQQCLRDVREADALFAVVNGTPPDEGVMVELGVAYALGKPVFLFRDDFRRCTDSDHYPLILMVYAGLPPQGWEKFVYSSIASLSDPDKALAQWARA
;
A
#
# COMPACT_ATOMS: atom_id res chain seq x y z
N MET A 1 17.79 16.25 -2.93
CA MET A 1 16.89 15.88 -1.82
C MET A 1 16.92 14.38 -1.68
N ALA A 2 16.79 13.83 -0.48
CA ALA A 2 16.65 12.38 -0.31
C ALA A 2 15.36 11.90 -1.01
N PRO A 3 15.33 10.67 -1.55
CA PRO A 3 14.12 10.12 -2.15
C PRO A 3 13.02 10.01 -1.10
N LYS A 4 11.78 10.28 -1.50
CA LYS A 4 10.61 10.02 -0.64
C LYS A 4 10.41 8.54 -0.45
N THR A 5 10.00 8.15 0.75
CA THR A 5 9.77 6.76 1.13
C THR A 5 8.29 6.42 1.01
N ILE A 6 7.98 5.28 0.41
CA ILE A 6 6.62 4.76 0.33
C ILE A 6 6.54 3.34 0.90
N TYR A 7 5.62 3.10 1.83
CA TYR A 7 5.35 1.78 2.39
C TYR A 7 4.37 1.03 1.48
N LEU A 8 4.76 -0.17 1.03
CA LEU A 8 3.93 -1.03 0.18
C LEU A 8 3.13 -2.01 1.04
N ALA A 9 1.94 -1.61 1.44
CA ALA A 9 1.00 -2.45 2.17
C ALA A 9 0.34 -3.46 1.21
N SER A 10 0.63 -4.75 1.36
CA SER A 10 0.04 -5.77 0.49
C SER A 10 0.04 -7.16 1.10
N PRO A 11 -0.95 -8.04 0.79
CA PRO A 11 -0.94 -9.43 1.20
C PRO A 11 -0.11 -10.32 0.25
N LEU A 12 0.51 -9.75 -0.77
CA LEU A 12 1.15 -10.50 -1.85
C LEU A 12 2.35 -11.34 -1.38
N GLY A 13 3.01 -10.93 -0.31
CA GLY A 13 4.15 -11.64 0.26
C GLY A 13 3.82 -13.00 0.91
N PHE A 14 2.55 -13.25 1.24
CA PHE A 14 2.11 -14.54 1.81
C PHE A 14 2.03 -15.67 0.79
N SER A 15 2.04 -15.38 -0.51
CA SER A 15 2.09 -16.35 -1.59
C SER A 15 3.45 -16.28 -2.27
N GLU A 16 4.13 -17.41 -2.43
CA GLU A 16 5.44 -17.47 -3.10
C GLU A 16 5.35 -16.94 -4.54
N GLU A 17 4.34 -17.34 -5.29
CA GLU A 17 4.11 -16.87 -6.65
C GLU A 17 3.88 -15.35 -6.69
N CYS A 18 3.05 -14.81 -5.80
CA CYS A 18 2.82 -13.37 -5.74
C CYS A 18 4.07 -12.62 -5.31
N ARG A 19 4.81 -13.14 -4.33
CA ARG A 19 6.05 -12.54 -3.84
C ARG A 19 7.14 -12.47 -4.91
N THR A 20 7.26 -13.52 -5.72
CA THR A 20 8.31 -13.61 -6.75
C THR A 20 7.93 -12.93 -8.07
N LEU A 21 6.66 -12.85 -8.41
CA LEU A 21 6.20 -12.33 -9.69
C LEU A 21 5.54 -10.96 -9.62
N LEU A 22 4.78 -10.67 -8.56
CA LEU A 22 3.99 -9.43 -8.47
C LEU A 22 4.66 -8.35 -7.63
N ILE A 23 5.23 -8.68 -6.47
CA ILE A 23 5.91 -7.68 -5.62
C ILE A 23 7.02 -6.96 -6.41
N PRO A 24 7.93 -7.63 -7.14
CA PRO A 24 8.96 -6.93 -7.91
C PRO A 24 8.37 -5.94 -8.92
N ARG A 25 7.27 -6.25 -9.57
CA ARG A 25 6.62 -5.36 -10.53
C ARG A 25 6.07 -4.08 -9.88
N PHE A 26 5.54 -4.18 -8.65
CA PHE A 26 5.13 -3.00 -7.89
C PHE A 26 6.33 -2.18 -7.44
N VAL A 27 7.35 -2.85 -6.91
CA VAL A 27 8.60 -2.20 -6.48
C VAL A 27 9.25 -1.45 -7.64
N ASP A 28 9.48 -2.12 -8.77
CA ASP A 28 10.07 -1.51 -9.98
C ASP A 28 9.28 -0.30 -10.46
N ALA A 29 7.94 -0.38 -10.46
CA ALA A 29 7.08 0.72 -10.91
C ALA A 29 7.14 1.93 -9.94
N LEU A 30 7.20 1.69 -8.63
CA LEU A 30 7.31 2.74 -7.62
C LEU A 30 8.71 3.36 -7.60
N GLU A 31 9.76 2.54 -7.68
CA GLU A 31 11.15 3.01 -7.79
C GLU A 31 11.41 3.78 -9.10
N GLY A 32 10.73 3.40 -10.17
CA GLY A 32 10.73 4.14 -11.44
C GLY A 32 10.21 5.57 -11.33
N LEU A 33 9.47 5.89 -10.26
CA LEU A 33 9.06 7.27 -9.91
C LEU A 33 10.07 8.00 -9.03
N GLY A 34 11.20 7.37 -8.71
CA GLY A 34 12.23 7.93 -7.83
C GLY A 34 11.94 7.75 -6.34
N LEU A 35 11.04 6.83 -5.97
CA LEU A 35 10.67 6.55 -4.58
C LEU A 35 11.58 5.47 -3.98
N LEU A 36 11.77 5.53 -2.66
CA LEU A 36 12.34 4.43 -1.86
C LEU A 36 11.19 3.55 -1.35
N VAL A 37 11.13 2.30 -1.80
CA VAL A 37 10.03 1.39 -1.44
C VAL A 37 10.39 0.59 -0.19
N TRP A 38 9.51 0.63 0.82
CA TRP A 38 9.57 -0.22 2.00
C TRP A 38 8.53 -1.33 1.86
N GLU A 39 9.02 -2.51 1.50
CA GLU A 39 8.21 -3.72 1.34
C GLU A 39 8.37 -4.60 2.60
N PRO A 40 7.28 -4.96 3.30
CA PRO A 40 7.34 -5.61 4.62
C PRO A 40 8.16 -6.90 4.67
N PHE A 41 8.04 -7.79 3.68
CA PHE A 41 8.77 -9.06 3.67
C PHE A 41 10.28 -8.85 3.46
N ALA A 42 10.66 -7.95 2.58
CA ALA A 42 12.07 -7.60 2.37
C ALA A 42 12.66 -6.93 3.62
N ARG A 43 11.90 -6.06 4.29
CA ARG A 43 12.35 -5.36 5.50
C ARG A 43 12.44 -6.25 6.74
N ASN A 44 11.78 -7.40 6.74
CA ASN A 44 11.79 -8.39 7.81
C ASN A 44 12.49 -9.70 7.41
N SER A 45 13.27 -9.72 6.32
CA SER A 45 13.94 -10.92 5.79
C SER A 45 14.89 -11.59 6.78
N ASP A 46 15.50 -10.82 7.69
CA ASP A 46 16.49 -11.30 8.64
C ASP A 46 15.88 -11.74 9.99
N VAL A 47 14.55 -11.75 10.09
CA VAL A 47 13.86 -12.15 11.33
C VAL A 47 13.98 -13.66 11.52
N ASP A 48 14.53 -14.07 12.66
CA ASP A 48 14.57 -15.48 13.05
C ASP A 48 13.19 -15.93 13.55
N LEU A 49 12.49 -16.68 12.70
CA LEU A 49 11.15 -17.20 12.98
C LEU A 49 11.10 -18.24 14.11
N GLN A 50 12.26 -18.71 14.61
CA GLN A 50 12.34 -19.64 15.75
C GLN A 50 12.39 -18.89 17.09
N GLN A 51 12.63 -17.59 17.09
CA GLN A 51 12.68 -16.81 18.33
C GLN A 51 11.28 -16.58 18.91
N PRO A 52 11.05 -16.82 20.22
CA PRO A 52 9.78 -16.48 20.83
C PRO A 52 9.44 -14.99 20.66
N GLY A 53 8.21 -14.70 20.26
CA GLY A 53 7.75 -13.32 20.09
C GLY A 53 8.13 -12.65 18.74
N TRP A 54 8.77 -13.36 17.82
CA TRP A 54 9.13 -12.82 16.49
C TRP A 54 7.95 -12.15 15.78
N ALA A 55 6.76 -12.76 15.84
CA ALA A 55 5.57 -12.23 15.17
C ALA A 55 5.17 -10.85 15.71
N TYR A 56 5.28 -10.65 17.04
CA TYR A 56 5.06 -9.32 17.63
C TYR A 56 6.12 -8.31 17.15
N GLY A 57 7.38 -8.73 17.07
CA GLY A 57 8.49 -7.91 16.55
C GLY A 57 8.24 -7.44 15.12
N VAL A 58 7.82 -8.35 14.24
CA VAL A 58 7.45 -8.04 12.84
C VAL A 58 6.28 -7.05 12.80
N ALA A 59 5.20 -7.29 13.56
CA ALA A 59 4.05 -6.40 13.60
C ALA A 59 4.43 -4.97 14.07
N GLN A 60 5.30 -4.86 15.09
CA GLN A 60 5.81 -3.57 15.55
C GLN A 60 6.70 -2.88 14.51
N GLN A 61 7.49 -3.66 13.75
CA GLN A 61 8.30 -3.09 12.67
C GLN A 61 7.42 -2.54 11.55
N CYS A 62 6.40 -3.30 11.10
CA CYS A 62 5.44 -2.81 10.09
C CYS A 62 4.77 -1.50 10.55
N LEU A 63 4.30 -1.42 11.80
CA LEU A 63 3.71 -0.19 12.32
C LEU A 63 4.70 0.98 12.42
N ARG A 64 5.97 0.73 12.75
CA ARG A 64 7.02 1.78 12.69
C ARG A 64 7.22 2.24 11.25
N ASP A 65 7.35 1.31 10.31
CA ASP A 65 7.58 1.63 8.91
C ASP A 65 6.42 2.46 8.32
N VAL A 66 5.17 2.13 8.64
CA VAL A 66 4.01 2.96 8.25
C VAL A 66 4.08 4.36 8.86
N ARG A 67 4.54 4.49 10.12
CA ARG A 67 4.67 5.81 10.78
C ARG A 67 5.79 6.64 10.19
N GLU A 68 6.89 6.03 9.80
CA GLU A 68 8.11 6.72 9.33
C GLU A 68 8.10 6.99 7.83
N ALA A 69 7.46 6.15 7.02
CA ALA A 69 7.33 6.37 5.57
C ALA A 69 6.60 7.69 5.26
N ASP A 70 6.94 8.33 4.16
CA ASP A 70 6.30 9.58 3.71
C ASP A 70 4.89 9.36 3.18
N ALA A 71 4.59 8.17 2.66
CA ALA A 71 3.28 7.78 2.14
C ALA A 71 3.04 6.28 2.27
N LEU A 72 1.79 5.85 2.04
CA LEU A 72 1.40 4.46 1.98
C LEU A 72 0.77 4.13 0.60
N PHE A 73 1.21 3.03 -0.01
CA PHE A 73 0.59 2.44 -1.19
C PHE A 73 -0.04 1.11 -0.78
N ALA A 74 -1.36 0.99 -0.89
CA ALA A 74 -2.12 -0.16 -0.41
C ALA A 74 -2.73 -0.98 -1.55
N VAL A 75 -2.41 -2.28 -1.61
CA VAL A 75 -3.09 -3.24 -2.48
C VAL A 75 -4.34 -3.74 -1.76
N VAL A 76 -5.50 -3.24 -2.19
CA VAL A 76 -6.80 -3.49 -1.57
C VAL A 76 -7.68 -4.46 -2.39
N ASN A 77 -7.04 -5.43 -3.02
CA ASN A 77 -7.72 -6.57 -3.66
C ASN A 77 -8.32 -7.50 -2.60
N GLY A 78 -9.29 -8.28 -3.02
CA GLY A 78 -10.01 -9.19 -2.14
C GLY A 78 -11.43 -8.74 -1.79
N THR A 79 -12.23 -9.65 -1.25
CA THR A 79 -13.61 -9.41 -0.81
C THR A 79 -13.89 -10.21 0.48
N PRO A 80 -13.56 -9.61 1.63
CA PRO A 80 -12.98 -8.26 1.88
C PRO A 80 -11.49 -8.17 1.51
N PRO A 81 -10.91 -6.97 1.46
CA PRO A 81 -9.46 -6.78 1.44
C PRO A 81 -8.78 -7.37 2.69
N ASP A 82 -7.46 -7.57 2.59
CA ASP A 82 -6.66 -8.11 3.70
C ASP A 82 -6.74 -7.22 4.95
N GLU A 83 -6.97 -7.85 6.11
CA GLU A 83 -7.15 -7.14 7.38
C GLU A 83 -5.88 -6.45 7.88
N GLY A 84 -4.69 -7.00 7.59
CA GLY A 84 -3.42 -6.37 7.92
C GLY A 84 -3.23 -5.07 7.15
N VAL A 85 -3.49 -5.11 5.84
CA VAL A 85 -3.49 -3.91 4.98
C VAL A 85 -4.49 -2.87 5.48
N MET A 86 -5.67 -3.29 5.96
CA MET A 86 -6.66 -2.36 6.51
C MET A 86 -6.21 -1.69 7.80
N VAL A 87 -5.48 -2.40 8.67
CA VAL A 87 -4.87 -1.80 9.88
C VAL A 87 -3.81 -0.77 9.49
N GLU A 88 -2.91 -1.08 8.56
CA GLU A 88 -1.86 -0.19 8.08
C GLU A 88 -2.45 1.07 7.41
N LEU A 89 -3.48 0.90 6.59
CA LEU A 89 -4.25 1.97 5.97
C LEU A 89 -4.87 2.90 7.02
N GLY A 90 -5.52 2.34 8.04
CA GLY A 90 -6.11 3.10 9.14
C GLY A 90 -5.08 3.92 9.91
N VAL A 91 -3.89 3.35 10.17
CA VAL A 91 -2.78 4.07 10.80
C VAL A 91 -2.29 5.23 9.93
N ALA A 92 -2.12 5.00 8.62
CA ALA A 92 -1.71 6.05 7.68
C ALA A 92 -2.72 7.21 7.65
N TYR A 93 -4.02 6.91 7.61
CA TYR A 93 -5.08 7.92 7.68
C TYR A 93 -5.06 8.71 8.98
N ALA A 94 -4.94 8.04 10.12
CA ALA A 94 -4.86 8.68 11.43
C ALA A 94 -3.66 9.64 11.56
N LEU A 95 -2.59 9.40 10.81
CA LEU A 95 -1.38 10.22 10.75
C LEU A 95 -1.43 11.29 9.65
N GLY A 96 -2.51 11.37 8.88
CA GLY A 96 -2.65 12.34 7.77
C GLY A 96 -1.68 12.10 6.61
N LYS A 97 -1.21 10.85 6.44
CA LYS A 97 -0.27 10.51 5.37
C LYS A 97 -0.98 10.43 4.00
N PRO A 98 -0.30 10.82 2.92
CA PRO A 98 -0.77 10.51 1.58
C PRO A 98 -0.95 8.99 1.41
N VAL A 99 -2.08 8.59 0.84
CA VAL A 99 -2.40 7.18 0.59
C VAL A 99 -2.80 6.99 -0.87
N PHE A 100 -2.30 5.92 -1.47
CA PHE A 100 -2.62 5.51 -2.84
C PHE A 100 -3.14 4.09 -2.80
N LEU A 101 -4.27 3.82 -3.48
CA LEU A 101 -4.95 2.53 -3.45
C LEU A 101 -4.79 1.82 -4.79
N PHE A 102 -4.42 0.56 -4.76
CA PHE A 102 -4.42 -0.31 -5.93
C PHE A 102 -5.52 -1.35 -5.82
N ARG A 103 -6.39 -1.42 -6.85
CA ARG A 103 -7.41 -2.46 -6.97
C ARG A 103 -7.67 -2.79 -8.43
N ASP A 104 -7.32 -3.98 -8.84
CA ASP A 104 -7.67 -4.59 -10.12
C ASP A 104 -8.70 -5.72 -9.99
N ASP A 105 -9.18 -5.98 -8.77
CA ASP A 105 -10.24 -6.93 -8.48
C ASP A 105 -11.61 -6.29 -8.77
N PHE A 106 -12.33 -6.84 -9.75
CA PHE A 106 -13.65 -6.33 -10.18
C PHE A 106 -14.79 -6.63 -9.21
N ARG A 107 -14.61 -7.55 -8.25
CA ARG A 107 -15.63 -7.91 -7.26
C ARG A 107 -15.88 -6.74 -6.32
N ARG A 108 -17.10 -6.63 -5.82
CA ARG A 108 -17.50 -5.56 -4.89
C ARG A 108 -17.66 -6.11 -3.48
N CYS A 109 -17.22 -5.33 -2.51
CA CYS A 109 -17.45 -5.55 -1.09
C CYS A 109 -17.68 -4.18 -0.45
N THR A 110 -18.92 -3.72 -0.42
CA THR A 110 -19.25 -2.32 -0.14
C THR A 110 -20.53 -2.17 0.68
N ASP A 111 -20.58 -1.11 1.44
CA ASP A 111 -21.74 -0.56 2.17
C ASP A 111 -22.37 0.64 1.41
N SER A 112 -22.06 0.80 0.11
CA SER A 112 -22.52 1.90 -0.73
C SER A 112 -22.71 1.47 -2.17
N ASP A 113 -23.71 2.06 -2.86
CA ASP A 113 -23.95 1.82 -4.29
C ASP A 113 -22.91 2.48 -5.20
N HIS A 114 -22.14 3.44 -4.69
CA HIS A 114 -21.24 4.28 -5.49
C HIS A 114 -19.78 3.81 -5.48
N TYR A 115 -19.33 3.12 -4.41
CA TYR A 115 -17.94 2.71 -4.25
C TYR A 115 -17.80 1.18 -4.34
N PRO A 116 -16.70 0.65 -4.88
CA PRO A 116 -16.49 -0.80 -4.97
C PRO A 116 -16.11 -1.45 -3.65
N LEU A 117 -15.63 -0.68 -2.67
CA LEU A 117 -15.24 -1.10 -1.33
C LEU A 117 -16.02 -0.32 -0.27
N ILE A 118 -15.93 -0.77 0.99
CA ILE A 118 -16.53 -0.07 2.12
C ILE A 118 -16.01 1.36 2.23
N LEU A 119 -16.87 2.28 2.66
CA LEU A 119 -16.59 3.73 2.67
C LEU A 119 -15.34 4.10 3.47
N MET A 120 -15.03 3.36 4.55
CA MET A 120 -13.85 3.61 5.36
C MET A 120 -12.53 3.46 4.61
N VAL A 121 -12.49 2.68 3.51
CA VAL A 121 -11.28 2.57 2.66
C VAL A 121 -10.97 3.89 1.95
N TYR A 122 -11.96 4.75 1.75
CA TYR A 122 -11.82 6.04 1.06
C TYR A 122 -11.74 7.23 2.02
N ALA A 123 -11.90 7.00 3.33
CA ALA A 123 -12.06 8.06 4.32
C ALA A 123 -10.90 9.07 4.40
N GLY A 124 -9.70 8.67 4.05
CA GLY A 124 -8.51 9.54 4.02
C GLY A 124 -8.20 10.15 2.66
N LEU A 125 -8.99 9.85 1.63
CA LEU A 125 -8.83 10.42 0.30
C LEU A 125 -9.58 11.76 0.18
N PRO A 126 -9.18 12.64 -0.75
CA PRO A 126 -9.91 13.90 -0.99
C PRO A 126 -11.37 13.61 -1.38
N PRO A 127 -12.33 14.39 -0.89
CA PRO A 127 -13.75 14.18 -1.21
C PRO A 127 -14.07 14.43 -2.69
N GLN A 128 -13.21 15.17 -3.39
CA GLN A 128 -13.29 15.39 -4.84
C GLN A 128 -11.97 14.98 -5.49
N GLY A 129 -12.06 14.23 -6.60
CA GLY A 129 -10.89 13.74 -7.33
C GLY A 129 -10.17 12.57 -6.65
N TRP A 130 -10.83 11.86 -5.75
CA TRP A 130 -10.32 10.65 -5.08
C TRP A 130 -9.92 9.57 -6.09
N GLU A 131 -10.54 9.54 -7.28
CA GLU A 131 -10.24 8.59 -8.35
C GLU A 131 -8.80 8.70 -8.86
N LYS A 132 -8.17 9.86 -8.67
CA LYS A 132 -6.75 10.07 -8.99
C LYS A 132 -5.81 9.29 -8.07
N PHE A 133 -6.30 8.90 -6.91
CA PHE A 133 -5.55 8.14 -5.89
C PHE A 133 -5.78 6.63 -6.01
N VAL A 134 -6.67 6.17 -6.91
CA VAL A 134 -7.01 4.75 -7.09
C VAL A 134 -6.48 4.26 -8.44
N TYR A 135 -5.80 3.13 -8.43
CA TYR A 135 -5.09 2.52 -9.56
C TYR A 135 -5.67 1.13 -9.83
N SER A 136 -5.87 0.78 -11.09
CA SER A 136 -6.36 -0.53 -11.54
C SER A 136 -5.38 -1.30 -12.43
N SER A 137 -4.18 -0.75 -12.62
CA SER A 137 -3.08 -1.44 -13.30
C SER A 137 -1.74 -0.89 -12.84
N ILE A 138 -0.71 -1.74 -12.84
CA ILE A 138 0.67 -1.31 -12.49
C ILE A 138 1.16 -0.25 -13.49
N ALA A 139 0.82 -0.38 -14.77
CA ALA A 139 1.19 0.60 -15.77
C ALA A 139 0.65 2.02 -15.48
N SER A 140 -0.50 2.13 -14.81
CA SER A 140 -1.09 3.42 -14.46
C SER A 140 -0.41 4.13 -13.28
N LEU A 141 0.54 3.51 -12.59
CA LEU A 141 1.27 4.13 -11.47
C LEU A 141 2.12 5.31 -11.94
N SER A 142 2.65 5.26 -13.15
CA SER A 142 3.45 6.33 -13.75
C SER A 142 2.64 7.41 -14.49
N ASP A 143 1.30 7.31 -14.51
CA ASP A 143 0.42 8.27 -15.16
C ASP A 143 0.61 9.67 -14.53
N PRO A 144 1.08 10.68 -15.31
CA PRO A 144 1.39 12.01 -14.80
C PRO A 144 0.15 12.79 -14.32
N ASP A 145 -1.05 12.39 -14.73
CA ASP A 145 -2.30 13.02 -14.34
C ASP A 145 -2.87 12.44 -13.04
N LYS A 146 -2.24 11.37 -12.52
CA LYS A 146 -2.62 10.73 -11.26
C LYS A 146 -1.77 11.22 -10.08
N ALA A 147 -2.35 11.08 -8.90
CA ALA A 147 -1.84 11.67 -7.66
C ALA A 147 -0.46 11.15 -7.24
N LEU A 148 -0.15 9.87 -7.44
CA LEU A 148 1.12 9.27 -7.05
C LEU A 148 2.30 9.89 -7.81
N ALA A 149 2.20 9.97 -9.15
CA ALA A 149 3.26 10.55 -9.97
C ALA A 149 3.44 12.05 -9.69
N GLN A 150 2.35 12.77 -9.39
CA GLN A 150 2.42 14.18 -8.99
C GLN A 150 3.08 14.33 -7.61
N TRP A 151 2.68 13.51 -6.64
CA TRP A 151 3.27 13.52 -5.30
C TRP A 151 4.75 13.14 -5.29
N ALA A 152 5.15 12.15 -6.10
CA ALA A 152 6.55 11.73 -6.20
C ALA A 152 7.47 12.86 -6.67
N ARG A 153 6.97 13.74 -7.55
CA ARG A 153 7.73 14.87 -8.13
C ARG A 153 7.71 16.15 -7.29
N ALA A 154 6.71 16.32 -6.41
CA ALA A 154 6.57 17.50 -5.55
C ALA A 154 7.62 17.54 -4.44
#